data_150b533c1a67ae12c0014a54d85beeb4
#
_entry.id   150b533c1a67ae12c0014a54d85beeb4
#
_cell.length_a   1.000
_cell.length_b   1.000
_cell.length_c   1.000
_cell.angle_alpha   90.00
_cell.angle_beta   90.00
_cell.angle_gamma   90.00
#
_symmetry.space_group_name_H-M   'P 1'
#
loop_
_entity.id
_entity.type
_entity.pdbx_description
1 polymer ?
#
loop_
_entity_poly.entity_id
_entity_poly.type
_entity_poly.pdbx_seq_one_letter_code
_entity_poly.pdbx_strand_id
1 'polypeptide(L)'
;MIGCGGTMMMEKYAAADTMWVLIGAFMVFFMQPGFAMVETGFTRAKNAGNIVMKNFMDLCLGSIVFWIIGFGLMFGTDIDGLIGAPDFFVQNDYGASYPSWAFFIFQTVFCATAATIVSGAMAERTKFSVYCIYSILISAVIYPVSGHWIWGGGWLGAMGFHDFAGSTAVHMVGGVAALVGAKILGPRIGKYNADGSVNAIPGHSLTLGALGVFILWFGWFGFNGGSTVCATGDDVLTSMGRIFVTTNMAAASAATATMFLTWLRYGKPDVSMTLNGALAGLVAITAGCDAVSVPGAFVIGIIAGLVIVFAVEFFDQIARIDDPVGAISVHGVCGALGTLLVGVFAVDGGLLYGGGSELLIIQATGVAAVAAYIGIVMTLIFQILDKTIGLRVSTREEIAGLDMEEHGLASSYADFMPAAEDFHGAVTAQEAPALSLIHI
;
A
#
# COMPACT_ATOMS: atom_id res chain seq x y z
N MET A 1 -39.47 -11.77 1.46
CA MET A 1 -39.31 -11.96 2.91
C MET A 1 -38.91 -13.41 3.14
N ILE A 2 -37.66 -13.67 3.49
CA ILE A 2 -37.17 -15.00 3.85
C ILE A 2 -37.51 -15.15 5.33
N GLY A 3 -38.46 -16.06 5.65
CA GLY A 3 -38.93 -16.25 7.01
C GLY A 3 -37.88 -16.95 7.89
N CYS A 4 -37.54 -16.33 9.03
CA CYS A 4 -36.85 -16.97 10.12
C CYS A 4 -37.80 -17.93 10.84
N GLY A 5 -37.78 -19.19 10.50
CA GLY A 5 -38.59 -20.23 11.18
C GLY A 5 -38.05 -21.60 10.81
N GLY A 6 -37.24 -22.19 11.65
CA GLY A 6 -36.78 -23.54 11.45
C GLY A 6 -35.87 -24.02 12.57
N THR A 7 -36.18 -25.17 13.11
CA THR A 7 -35.37 -26.13 13.85
C THR A 7 -33.93 -25.71 14.10
N MET A 8 -33.52 -25.71 15.38
CA MET A 8 -32.14 -25.50 15.85
C MET A 8 -31.19 -26.55 15.25
N MET A 9 -30.85 -26.41 13.96
CA MET A 9 -29.62 -26.98 13.43
C MET A 9 -28.51 -26.07 13.93
N MET A 10 -27.39 -26.61 14.40
CA MET A 10 -26.20 -25.82 14.73
C MET A 10 -25.85 -25.06 13.44
N GLU A 11 -26.00 -23.74 13.48
CA GLU A 11 -25.67 -22.90 12.33
C GLU A 11 -24.17 -23.06 12.01
N LYS A 12 -23.84 -23.38 10.77
CA LYS A 12 -22.46 -23.53 10.30
C LYS A 12 -21.68 -22.23 10.47
N TYR A 13 -22.35 -21.09 10.35
CA TYR A 13 -21.73 -19.77 10.37
C TYR A 13 -22.21 -18.95 11.56
N ALA A 14 -21.27 -18.23 12.20
CA ALA A 14 -21.56 -17.24 13.22
C ALA A 14 -21.89 -15.90 12.57
N ALA A 15 -23.03 -15.32 12.89
CA ALA A 15 -23.45 -14.02 12.34
C ALA A 15 -22.46 -12.91 12.69
N ALA A 16 -21.96 -12.88 13.94
CA ALA A 16 -20.98 -11.87 14.38
C ALA A 16 -19.67 -11.95 13.59
N ASP A 17 -19.13 -13.16 13.38
CA ASP A 17 -17.88 -13.37 12.61
C ASP A 17 -18.07 -12.96 11.16
N THR A 18 -19.20 -13.39 10.55
CA THR A 18 -19.51 -13.02 9.17
C THR A 18 -19.63 -11.50 8.97
N MET A 19 -20.37 -10.83 9.87
CA MET A 19 -20.50 -9.37 9.84
C MET A 19 -19.16 -8.69 10.05
N TRP A 20 -18.31 -9.18 10.96
CA TRP A 20 -17.01 -8.61 11.24
C TRP A 20 -16.06 -8.69 10.04
N VAL A 21 -15.97 -9.85 9.40
CA VAL A 21 -15.19 -10.02 8.17
C VAL A 21 -15.67 -9.08 7.05
N LEU A 22 -16.97 -8.94 6.87
CA LEU A 22 -17.53 -8.00 5.87
C LEU A 22 -17.28 -6.53 6.24
N ILE A 23 -17.39 -6.15 7.52
CA ILE A 23 -17.05 -4.81 8.00
C ILE A 23 -15.57 -4.54 7.74
N GLY A 24 -14.68 -5.46 8.08
CA GLY A 24 -13.26 -5.37 7.74
C GLY A 24 -13.04 -5.19 6.24
N ALA A 25 -13.73 -5.98 5.43
CA ALA A 25 -13.62 -5.92 3.98
C ALA A 25 -13.96 -4.53 3.42
N PHE A 26 -15.08 -3.91 3.81
CA PHE A 26 -15.38 -2.58 3.26
C PHE A 26 -14.63 -1.44 3.92
N MET A 27 -14.12 -1.57 5.14
CA MET A 27 -13.15 -0.60 5.67
C MET A 27 -11.85 -0.62 4.87
N VAL A 28 -11.34 -1.80 4.52
CA VAL A 28 -10.14 -1.94 3.67
C VAL A 28 -10.44 -1.53 2.22
N PHE A 29 -11.63 -1.86 1.68
CA PHE A 29 -12.07 -1.32 0.39
C PHE A 29 -11.99 0.20 0.36
N PHE A 30 -12.42 0.86 1.43
CA PHE A 30 -12.38 2.31 1.54
C PHE A 30 -10.95 2.88 1.64
N MET A 31 -9.93 2.05 1.82
CA MET A 31 -8.54 2.47 1.69
C MET A 31 -8.14 2.79 0.24
N GLN A 32 -8.82 2.25 -0.77
CA GLN A 32 -8.51 2.58 -2.18
C GLN A 32 -8.69 4.07 -2.50
N PRO A 33 -9.82 4.74 -2.17
CA PRO A 33 -9.89 6.19 -2.28
C PRO A 33 -8.86 6.91 -1.38
N GLY A 34 -8.48 6.32 -0.23
CA GLY A 34 -7.40 6.85 0.61
C GLY A 34 -6.05 6.90 -0.12
N PHE A 35 -5.63 5.81 -0.76
CA PHE A 35 -4.44 5.77 -1.61
C PHE A 35 -4.55 6.74 -2.78
N ALA A 36 -5.69 6.76 -3.48
CA ALA A 36 -5.91 7.68 -4.58
C ALA A 36 -5.74 9.15 -4.14
N MET A 37 -6.23 9.52 -2.96
CA MET A 37 -6.12 10.89 -2.45
C MET A 37 -4.69 11.23 -1.99
N VAL A 38 -3.99 10.32 -1.32
CA VAL A 38 -2.58 10.51 -0.95
C VAL A 38 -1.74 10.70 -2.21
N GLU A 39 -1.87 9.79 -3.16
CA GLU A 39 -1.08 9.79 -4.39
C GLU A 39 -1.38 11.03 -5.24
N THR A 40 -2.66 11.36 -5.43
CA THR A 40 -3.08 12.56 -6.16
C THR A 40 -2.57 13.83 -5.48
N GLY A 41 -2.70 13.91 -4.15
CA GLY A 41 -2.30 15.09 -3.40
C GLY A 41 -0.79 15.36 -3.42
N PHE A 42 0.03 14.29 -3.44
CA PHE A 42 1.49 14.38 -3.40
C PHE A 42 2.13 14.41 -4.79
N THR A 43 1.34 14.42 -5.84
CA THR A 43 1.80 14.53 -7.23
C THR A 43 1.27 15.80 -7.89
N ARG A 44 1.72 16.10 -9.13
CA ARG A 44 1.32 17.31 -9.86
C ARG A 44 -0.08 17.18 -10.43
N ALA A 45 -0.84 18.27 -10.39
CA ALA A 45 -2.27 18.35 -10.81
C ALA A 45 -2.55 17.81 -12.21
N LYS A 46 -1.60 17.98 -13.14
CA LYS A 46 -1.71 17.51 -14.54
C LYS A 46 -1.76 16.00 -14.73
N ASN A 47 -1.63 15.25 -13.62
CA ASN A 47 -1.67 13.78 -13.60
C ASN A 47 -2.77 13.25 -12.65
N ALA A 48 -3.60 14.12 -12.08
CA ALA A 48 -4.56 13.74 -11.04
C ALA A 48 -5.59 12.71 -11.53
N GLY A 49 -6.13 12.91 -12.74
CA GLY A 49 -7.07 11.98 -13.36
C GLY A 49 -6.44 10.62 -13.69
N ASN A 50 -5.21 10.62 -14.20
CA ASN A 50 -4.44 9.40 -14.43
C ASN A 50 -4.22 8.61 -13.13
N ILE A 51 -3.89 9.29 -12.04
CA ILE A 51 -3.67 8.65 -10.74
C ILE A 51 -4.94 8.04 -10.20
N VAL A 52 -6.06 8.77 -10.21
CA VAL A 52 -7.36 8.24 -9.80
C VAL A 52 -7.73 7.01 -10.64
N MET A 53 -7.53 7.07 -11.96
CA MET A 53 -7.80 5.95 -12.86
C MET A 53 -6.93 4.72 -12.57
N LYS A 54 -5.64 4.90 -12.27
CA LYS A 54 -4.75 3.81 -11.87
C LYS A 54 -5.24 3.11 -10.60
N ASN A 55 -5.46 3.86 -9.52
CA ASN A 55 -5.92 3.31 -8.25
C ASN A 55 -7.29 2.63 -8.37
N PHE A 56 -8.20 3.18 -9.18
CA PHE A 56 -9.49 2.57 -9.44
C PHE A 56 -9.36 1.25 -10.20
N MET A 57 -8.46 1.21 -11.19
CA MET A 57 -8.24 -0.01 -11.98
C MET A 57 -7.50 -1.11 -11.22
N ASP A 58 -6.67 -0.80 -10.21
CA ASP A 58 -6.09 -1.81 -9.32
C ASP A 58 -7.17 -2.60 -8.60
N LEU A 59 -8.19 -1.91 -8.09
CA LEU A 59 -9.32 -2.57 -7.46
C LEU A 59 -10.12 -3.39 -8.47
N CYS A 60 -10.45 -2.82 -9.64
CA CYS A 60 -11.28 -3.49 -10.64
C CYS A 60 -10.59 -4.71 -11.26
N LEU A 61 -9.38 -4.51 -11.82
CA LEU A 61 -8.61 -5.57 -12.44
C LEU A 61 -8.15 -6.61 -11.42
N GLY A 62 -7.67 -6.14 -10.26
CA GLY A 62 -7.25 -6.99 -9.16
C GLY A 62 -8.39 -7.91 -8.69
N SER A 63 -9.59 -7.37 -8.48
CA SER A 63 -10.76 -8.16 -8.08
C SER A 63 -11.09 -9.26 -9.09
N ILE A 64 -11.05 -8.93 -10.38
CA ILE A 64 -11.37 -9.89 -11.45
C ILE A 64 -10.34 -11.01 -11.50
N VAL A 65 -9.05 -10.68 -11.57
CA VAL A 65 -8.03 -11.72 -11.75
C VAL A 65 -7.74 -12.50 -10.46
N PHE A 66 -7.92 -11.88 -9.31
CA PHE A 66 -7.84 -12.56 -8.02
C PHE A 66 -8.97 -13.58 -7.86
N TRP A 67 -10.19 -13.25 -8.33
CA TRP A 67 -11.30 -14.20 -8.41
C TRP A 67 -11.04 -15.32 -9.41
N ILE A 68 -10.50 -15.00 -10.60
CA ILE A 68 -10.26 -16.02 -11.64
C ILE A 68 -9.25 -17.06 -11.16
N ILE A 69 -8.13 -16.63 -10.57
CA ILE A 69 -7.01 -17.54 -10.24
C ILE A 69 -6.27 -17.18 -8.95
N GLY A 70 -6.07 -15.89 -8.65
CA GLY A 70 -5.16 -15.46 -7.59
C GLY A 70 -5.53 -16.01 -6.23
N PHE A 71 -6.82 -16.00 -5.87
CA PHE A 71 -7.29 -16.52 -4.59
C PHE A 71 -6.99 -18.01 -4.42
N GLY A 72 -7.20 -18.81 -5.48
CA GLY A 72 -6.86 -20.24 -5.47
C GLY A 72 -5.36 -20.49 -5.28
N LEU A 73 -4.51 -19.73 -5.97
CA LEU A 73 -3.05 -19.83 -5.80
C LEU A 73 -2.58 -19.41 -4.41
N MET A 74 -3.34 -18.56 -3.72
CA MET A 74 -3.02 -18.10 -2.37
C MET A 74 -3.54 -19.03 -1.28
N PHE A 75 -4.78 -19.48 -1.37
CA PHE A 75 -5.48 -20.20 -0.30
C PHE A 75 -5.89 -21.62 -0.68
N GLY A 76 -5.60 -22.08 -1.90
CA GLY A 76 -5.84 -23.46 -2.31
C GLY A 76 -4.98 -24.44 -1.53
N THR A 77 -5.27 -25.72 -1.71
CA THR A 77 -4.51 -26.81 -1.06
C THR A 77 -3.01 -26.62 -1.32
N ASP A 78 -2.22 -26.66 -0.26
CA ASP A 78 -0.77 -26.45 -0.33
C ASP A 78 -0.08 -27.45 -1.26
N ILE A 79 0.80 -26.93 -2.11
CA ILE A 79 1.71 -27.70 -2.95
C ILE A 79 3.15 -27.39 -2.51
N ASP A 80 3.76 -28.32 -1.79
CA ASP A 80 5.16 -28.29 -1.34
C ASP A 80 5.56 -27.02 -0.56
N GLY A 81 4.63 -26.36 0.10
CA GLY A 81 4.83 -25.11 0.83
C GLY A 81 5.02 -23.86 -0.06
N LEU A 82 4.92 -24.00 -1.37
CA LEU A 82 5.32 -22.96 -2.32
C LEU A 82 4.14 -22.22 -2.93
N ILE A 83 3.03 -22.92 -3.18
CA ILE A 83 1.87 -22.33 -3.87
C ILE A 83 0.61 -23.14 -3.54
N GLY A 84 -0.53 -22.49 -3.51
CA GLY A 84 -1.82 -23.17 -3.43
C GLY A 84 -2.19 -23.81 -4.76
N ALA A 85 -2.87 -24.95 -4.72
CA ALA A 85 -3.44 -25.58 -5.90
C ALA A 85 -4.40 -24.62 -6.61
N PRO A 86 -4.35 -24.48 -7.92
CA PRO A 86 -5.25 -23.59 -8.65
C PRO A 86 -6.72 -23.95 -8.39
N ASP A 87 -7.49 -22.97 -7.94
CA ASP A 87 -8.94 -23.06 -7.83
C ASP A 87 -9.56 -21.89 -8.60
N PHE A 88 -9.89 -22.17 -9.84
CA PHE A 88 -10.46 -21.15 -10.73
C PHE A 88 -11.86 -20.77 -10.26
N PHE A 89 -12.10 -19.48 -10.12
CA PHE A 89 -13.39 -18.90 -9.76
C PHE A 89 -13.87 -19.26 -8.34
N VAL A 90 -12.97 -19.67 -7.45
CA VAL A 90 -13.25 -19.95 -6.02
C VAL A 90 -14.37 -20.99 -5.85
N GLN A 91 -14.14 -22.20 -6.37
CA GLN A 91 -15.12 -23.28 -6.35
C GLN A 91 -15.12 -24.08 -5.04
N ASN A 92 -13.99 -24.08 -4.32
CA ASN A 92 -13.83 -24.81 -3.06
C ASN A 92 -14.41 -24.01 -1.87
N ASP A 93 -14.62 -24.70 -0.75
CA ASP A 93 -15.07 -24.07 0.49
C ASP A 93 -13.88 -23.59 1.31
N TYR A 94 -13.74 -22.30 1.45
CA TYR A 94 -12.74 -21.60 2.27
C TYR A 94 -13.34 -20.99 3.55
N GLY A 95 -14.59 -21.34 3.83
CA GLY A 95 -15.32 -20.85 4.99
C GLY A 95 -14.79 -21.48 6.29
N ALA A 96 -14.91 -20.70 7.37
CA ALA A 96 -14.68 -21.16 8.73
C ALA A 96 -15.98 -20.96 9.54
N SER A 97 -15.97 -20.11 10.56
CA SER A 97 -17.20 -19.62 11.21
C SER A 97 -17.95 -18.57 10.35
N TYR A 98 -17.47 -18.29 9.16
CA TYR A 98 -18.03 -17.36 8.16
C TYR A 98 -18.05 -18.02 6.76
N PRO A 99 -18.90 -17.54 5.82
CA PRO A 99 -18.96 -18.04 4.45
C PRO A 99 -17.68 -17.75 3.66
N SER A 100 -17.30 -18.63 2.71
CA SER A 100 -16.16 -18.45 1.81
C SER A 100 -16.15 -17.12 1.09
N TRP A 101 -17.32 -16.63 0.65
CA TRP A 101 -17.42 -15.35 -0.04
C TRP A 101 -17.10 -14.13 0.83
N ALA A 102 -17.35 -14.22 2.15
CA ALA A 102 -16.93 -13.17 3.09
C ALA A 102 -15.41 -13.13 3.21
N PHE A 103 -14.76 -14.27 3.29
CA PHE A 103 -13.29 -14.36 3.31
C PHE A 103 -12.69 -13.93 1.98
N PHE A 104 -13.27 -14.36 0.86
CA PHE A 104 -12.81 -13.97 -0.48
C PHE A 104 -12.81 -12.46 -0.66
N ILE A 105 -13.91 -11.76 -0.37
CA ILE A 105 -13.94 -10.29 -0.56
C ILE A 105 -12.98 -9.57 0.38
N PHE A 106 -12.80 -10.07 1.61
CA PHE A 106 -11.82 -9.54 2.55
C PHE A 106 -10.40 -9.66 1.99
N GLN A 107 -10.02 -10.82 1.46
CA GLN A 107 -8.69 -11.03 0.87
C GLN A 107 -8.50 -10.29 -0.46
N THR A 108 -9.56 -10.08 -1.23
CA THR A 108 -9.53 -9.31 -2.48
C THR A 108 -9.07 -7.88 -2.26
N VAL A 109 -9.55 -7.22 -1.22
CA VAL A 109 -9.17 -5.82 -0.95
C VAL A 109 -7.74 -5.69 -0.41
N PHE A 110 -7.18 -6.74 0.21
CA PHE A 110 -5.76 -6.83 0.55
C PHE A 110 -4.88 -6.97 -0.69
N CYS A 111 -5.29 -7.81 -1.63
CA CYS A 111 -4.62 -7.96 -2.92
C CYS A 111 -4.57 -6.63 -3.68
N ALA A 112 -5.69 -5.92 -3.77
CA ALA A 112 -5.75 -4.60 -4.40
C ALA A 112 -4.81 -3.60 -3.72
N THR A 113 -4.70 -3.65 -2.38
CA THR A 113 -3.76 -2.80 -1.63
C THR A 113 -2.30 -3.06 -2.01
N ALA A 114 -1.88 -4.32 -2.16
CA ALA A 114 -0.52 -4.65 -2.56
C ALA A 114 -0.17 -4.10 -3.96
N ALA A 115 -1.11 -4.16 -4.91
CA ALA A 115 -0.94 -3.64 -6.26
C ALA A 115 -0.89 -2.10 -6.30
N THR A 116 -1.77 -1.42 -5.55
CA THR A 116 -1.89 0.04 -5.58
C THR A 116 -0.66 0.75 -5.01
N ILE A 117 0.09 0.14 -4.08
CA ILE A 117 1.33 0.70 -3.52
C ILE A 117 2.36 1.02 -4.62
N VAL A 118 2.44 0.21 -5.65
CA VAL A 118 3.40 0.38 -6.76
C VAL A 118 3.10 1.64 -7.56
N SER A 119 1.83 2.03 -7.65
CA SER A 119 1.34 3.21 -8.38
C SER A 119 2.09 4.48 -7.99
N GLY A 120 2.24 4.72 -6.69
CA GLY A 120 2.80 5.96 -6.15
C GLY A 120 4.25 6.20 -6.56
N ALA A 121 5.10 5.18 -6.49
CA ALA A 121 6.52 5.29 -6.85
C ALA A 121 6.75 5.48 -8.35
N MET A 122 5.81 5.03 -9.19
CA MET A 122 5.89 5.12 -10.65
C MET A 122 5.02 6.25 -11.23
N ALA A 123 4.43 7.08 -10.38
CA ALA A 123 3.51 8.14 -10.78
C ALA A 123 4.14 9.18 -11.72
N GLU A 124 3.30 9.83 -12.52
CA GLU A 124 3.60 10.93 -13.44
C GLU A 124 4.37 10.58 -14.73
N ARG A 125 4.88 9.34 -14.89
CA ARG A 125 5.72 8.99 -16.06
C ARG A 125 5.52 7.57 -16.61
N THR A 126 4.62 6.78 -16.01
CA THR A 126 4.35 5.39 -16.46
C THR A 126 3.18 5.36 -17.43
N LYS A 127 3.31 4.59 -18.52
CA LYS A 127 2.19 4.32 -19.43
C LYS A 127 1.06 3.60 -18.71
N PHE A 128 -0.17 4.06 -18.91
CA PHE A 128 -1.34 3.47 -18.28
C PHE A 128 -1.57 2.01 -18.67
N SER A 129 -1.35 1.68 -19.95
CA SER A 129 -1.48 0.30 -20.43
C SER A 129 -0.53 -0.68 -19.73
N VAL A 130 0.72 -0.27 -19.51
CA VAL A 130 1.72 -1.06 -18.78
C VAL A 130 1.36 -1.20 -17.31
N TYR A 131 0.82 -0.12 -16.74
CA TYR A 131 0.30 -0.13 -15.38
C TYR A 131 -0.75 -1.23 -15.19
N CYS A 132 -1.75 -1.29 -16.07
CA CYS A 132 -2.78 -2.32 -16.03
C CYS A 132 -2.18 -3.75 -16.12
N ILE A 133 -1.19 -3.95 -16.98
CA ILE A 133 -0.56 -5.27 -17.15
C ILE A 133 0.14 -5.74 -15.87
N TYR A 134 0.99 -4.91 -15.27
CA TYR A 134 1.69 -5.36 -14.07
C TYR A 134 0.77 -5.47 -12.85
N SER A 135 -0.27 -4.64 -12.74
CA SER A 135 -1.30 -4.78 -11.70
C SER A 135 -2.01 -6.14 -11.80
N ILE A 136 -2.37 -6.56 -13.02
CA ILE A 136 -2.92 -7.90 -13.28
C ILE A 136 -1.94 -8.99 -12.82
N LEU A 137 -0.66 -8.89 -13.17
CA LEU A 137 0.34 -9.89 -12.80
C LEU A 137 0.59 -9.97 -11.30
N ILE A 138 0.63 -8.80 -10.63
CA ILE A 138 0.74 -8.75 -9.16
C ILE A 138 -0.45 -9.47 -8.52
N SER A 139 -1.66 -9.15 -8.95
CA SER A 139 -2.89 -9.67 -8.34
C SER A 139 -3.19 -11.13 -8.70
N ALA A 140 -2.79 -11.58 -9.90
CA ALA A 140 -3.05 -12.94 -10.35
C ALA A 140 -2.05 -13.96 -9.79
N VAL A 141 -0.76 -13.57 -9.62
CA VAL A 141 0.32 -14.54 -9.34
C VAL A 141 1.27 -14.07 -8.26
N ILE A 142 1.82 -12.85 -8.37
CA ILE A 142 2.98 -12.46 -7.56
C ILE A 142 2.62 -12.33 -6.09
N TYR A 143 1.58 -11.55 -5.77
CA TYR A 143 1.05 -11.43 -4.44
C TYR A 143 0.49 -12.76 -3.90
N PRO A 144 -0.31 -13.53 -4.67
CA PRO A 144 -0.79 -14.83 -4.23
C PRO A 144 0.30 -15.81 -3.82
N VAL A 145 1.40 -15.91 -4.54
CA VAL A 145 2.49 -16.83 -4.21
C VAL A 145 3.16 -16.45 -2.88
N SER A 146 3.56 -15.20 -2.70
CA SER A 146 4.14 -14.75 -1.43
C SER A 146 3.13 -14.79 -0.28
N GLY A 147 1.85 -14.50 -0.55
CA GLY A 147 0.76 -14.62 0.40
C GLY A 147 0.49 -16.07 0.83
N HIS A 148 0.64 -17.03 -0.09
CA HIS A 148 0.55 -18.46 0.23
C HIS A 148 1.63 -18.88 1.23
N TRP A 149 2.88 -18.42 1.02
CA TRP A 149 3.98 -18.71 1.95
C TRP A 149 3.67 -18.31 3.39
N ILE A 150 2.94 -17.20 3.57
CA ILE A 150 2.69 -16.58 4.87
C ILE A 150 1.35 -17.04 5.47
N TRP A 151 0.26 -16.96 4.67
CA TRP A 151 -1.12 -17.14 5.16
C TRP A 151 -1.84 -18.34 4.54
N GLY A 152 -1.37 -18.84 3.40
CA GLY A 152 -2.02 -19.94 2.67
C GLY A 152 -1.61 -21.34 3.11
N GLY A 153 -0.86 -21.47 4.21
CA GLY A 153 -0.34 -22.76 4.68
C GLY A 153 1.06 -23.12 4.16
N GLY A 154 1.73 -22.17 3.49
CA GLY A 154 3.05 -22.37 2.92
C GLY A 154 4.18 -22.38 3.95
N TRP A 155 5.41 -22.51 3.46
CA TRP A 155 6.61 -22.81 4.24
C TRP A 155 6.97 -21.74 5.29
N LEU A 156 6.71 -20.46 5.05
CA LEU A 156 6.98 -19.40 6.04
C LEU A 156 6.04 -19.52 7.25
N GLY A 157 4.74 -19.72 6.98
CA GLY A 157 3.77 -19.97 8.06
C GLY A 157 4.12 -21.21 8.87
N ALA A 158 4.54 -22.30 8.19
CA ALA A 158 4.98 -23.53 8.83
C ALA A 158 6.26 -23.35 9.69
N MET A 159 7.13 -22.38 9.37
CA MET A 159 8.28 -21.99 10.19
C MET A 159 7.91 -21.18 11.44
N GLY A 160 6.68 -20.68 11.54
CA GLY A 160 6.27 -19.76 12.60
C GLY A 160 6.51 -18.28 12.26
N PHE A 161 6.66 -17.93 10.99
CA PHE A 161 6.72 -16.54 10.55
C PHE A 161 5.42 -15.82 10.90
N HIS A 162 5.53 -14.73 11.65
CA HIS A 162 4.39 -13.98 12.15
C HIS A 162 4.24 -12.66 11.39
N ASP A 163 3.22 -12.57 10.58
CA ASP A 163 2.77 -11.35 9.92
C ASP A 163 1.25 -11.31 9.97
N PHE A 164 0.71 -10.73 11.06
CA PHE A 164 -0.71 -10.82 11.39
C PHE A 164 -1.61 -10.25 10.30
N ALA A 165 -1.30 -9.04 9.85
CA ALA A 165 -2.15 -8.36 8.88
C ALA A 165 -1.42 -7.89 7.60
N GLY A 166 -0.08 -8.08 7.46
CA GLY A 166 0.59 -7.92 6.19
C GLY A 166 1.62 -6.80 6.07
N SER A 167 2.41 -6.50 7.11
CA SER A 167 3.59 -5.63 6.95
C SER A 167 4.50 -6.15 5.84
N THR A 168 4.74 -7.46 5.78
CA THR A 168 5.49 -8.12 4.71
C THR A 168 4.57 -8.54 3.57
N ALA A 169 3.50 -9.30 3.86
CA ALA A 169 2.65 -9.93 2.86
C ALA A 169 2.00 -8.95 1.89
N VAL A 170 1.69 -7.72 2.35
CA VAL A 170 1.05 -6.68 1.54
C VAL A 170 2.00 -5.52 1.29
N HIS A 171 2.45 -4.87 2.38
CA HIS A 171 3.15 -3.59 2.26
C HIS A 171 4.56 -3.75 1.72
N MET A 172 5.36 -4.68 2.23
CA MET A 172 6.71 -4.89 1.72
C MET A 172 6.69 -5.45 0.28
N VAL A 173 5.74 -6.31 -0.05
CA VAL A 173 5.52 -6.80 -1.43
C VAL A 173 5.32 -5.63 -2.38
N GLY A 174 4.36 -4.74 -2.09
CA GLY A 174 4.13 -3.53 -2.89
C GLY A 174 5.33 -2.58 -2.89
N GLY A 175 5.98 -2.38 -1.75
CA GLY A 175 7.13 -1.47 -1.59
C GLY A 175 8.39 -1.93 -2.33
N VAL A 176 8.69 -3.23 -2.35
CA VAL A 176 9.81 -3.80 -3.12
C VAL A 176 9.51 -3.75 -4.62
N ALA A 177 8.28 -4.07 -5.04
CA ALA A 177 7.86 -3.92 -6.43
C ALA A 177 7.95 -2.45 -6.88
N ALA A 178 7.56 -1.50 -6.04
CA ALA A 178 7.68 -0.06 -6.24
C ALA A 178 9.15 0.38 -6.42
N LEU A 179 10.05 -0.13 -5.58
CA LEU A 179 11.50 0.14 -5.66
C LEU A 179 12.07 -0.31 -7.01
N VAL A 180 11.78 -1.54 -7.42
CA VAL A 180 12.24 -2.10 -8.69
C VAL A 180 11.67 -1.30 -9.87
N GLY A 181 10.37 -1.03 -9.84
CA GLY A 181 9.67 -0.26 -10.87
C GLY A 181 10.23 1.15 -11.02
N ALA A 182 10.33 1.90 -9.94
CA ALA A 182 10.86 3.27 -9.94
C ALA A 182 12.31 3.33 -10.45
N LYS A 183 13.14 2.35 -10.09
CA LYS A 183 14.53 2.27 -10.53
C LYS A 183 14.67 2.02 -12.03
N ILE A 184 13.89 1.08 -12.59
CA ILE A 184 13.93 0.75 -14.02
C ILE A 184 13.32 1.86 -14.86
N LEU A 185 12.20 2.43 -14.41
CA LEU A 185 11.50 3.53 -15.08
C LEU A 185 12.33 4.82 -15.14
N GLY A 186 13.17 5.05 -14.14
CA GLY A 186 13.97 6.25 -13.97
C GLY A 186 13.20 7.43 -13.35
N PRO A 187 13.92 8.52 -13.03
CA PRO A 187 13.35 9.68 -12.36
C PRO A 187 12.47 10.53 -13.29
N ARG A 188 11.57 11.32 -12.69
CA ARG A 188 10.81 12.36 -13.41
C ARG A 188 11.75 13.40 -14.04
N ILE A 189 11.34 13.96 -15.15
CA ILE A 189 12.08 15.03 -15.82
C ILE A 189 12.28 16.21 -14.85
N GLY A 190 13.53 16.65 -14.72
CA GLY A 190 13.91 17.74 -13.84
C GLY A 190 14.11 17.36 -12.36
N LYS A 191 14.02 16.07 -11.99
CA LYS A 191 14.26 15.64 -10.59
C LYS A 191 15.71 15.78 -10.16
N TYR A 192 16.64 15.42 -11.03
CA TYR A 192 18.09 15.47 -10.75
C TYR A 192 18.79 16.33 -11.79
N ASN A 193 19.62 17.27 -11.32
CA ASN A 193 20.42 18.14 -12.17
C ASN A 193 21.77 17.50 -12.55
N ALA A 194 22.37 18.02 -13.61
CA ALA A 194 23.68 17.54 -14.10
C ALA A 194 24.82 17.77 -13.09
N ASP A 195 24.71 18.77 -12.22
CA ASP A 195 25.66 19.08 -11.16
C ASP A 195 25.51 18.16 -9.93
N GLY A 196 24.52 17.26 -9.96
CA GLY A 196 24.25 16.34 -8.88
C GLY A 196 23.25 16.85 -7.84
N SER A 197 22.75 18.07 -7.94
CA SER A 197 21.71 18.58 -7.05
C SER A 197 20.36 17.92 -7.31
N VAL A 198 19.53 17.89 -6.27
CA VAL A 198 18.19 17.27 -6.29
C VAL A 198 17.14 18.36 -6.19
N ASN A 199 16.18 18.34 -7.12
CA ASN A 199 15.07 19.27 -7.11
C ASN A 199 13.87 18.68 -6.36
N ALA A 200 13.22 19.48 -5.52
CA ALA A 200 11.93 19.15 -4.96
C ALA A 200 10.87 19.28 -6.08
N ILE A 201 10.03 18.26 -6.21
CA ILE A 201 8.83 18.31 -7.06
C ILE A 201 7.63 18.14 -6.13
N PRO A 202 7.07 19.24 -5.60
CA PRO A 202 6.01 19.18 -4.62
C PRO A 202 4.70 18.67 -5.23
N GLY A 203 3.87 18.04 -4.41
CA GLY A 203 2.49 17.73 -4.75
C GLY A 203 1.63 18.99 -4.84
N HIS A 204 0.54 18.89 -5.58
CA HIS A 204 -0.32 20.05 -5.81
C HIS A 204 -1.35 20.31 -4.69
N SER A 205 -1.64 19.32 -3.83
CA SER A 205 -2.67 19.46 -2.78
C SER A 205 -2.36 18.65 -1.53
N LEU A 206 -1.71 19.29 -0.56
CA LEU A 206 -1.48 18.68 0.76
C LEU A 206 -2.80 18.35 1.48
N THR A 207 -3.88 19.09 1.22
CA THR A 207 -5.20 18.82 1.82
C THR A 207 -5.81 17.52 1.32
N LEU A 208 -5.67 17.19 0.02
CA LEU A 208 -6.03 15.87 -0.51
C LEU A 208 -5.15 14.77 0.09
N GLY A 209 -3.84 15.00 0.16
CA GLY A 209 -2.91 14.06 0.80
C GLY A 209 -3.30 13.78 2.25
N ALA A 210 -3.61 14.83 3.02
CA ALA A 210 -4.06 14.68 4.40
C ALA A 210 -5.38 13.92 4.52
N LEU A 211 -6.38 14.25 3.68
CA LEU A 211 -7.64 13.50 3.62
C LEU A 211 -7.40 12.02 3.34
N GLY A 212 -6.53 11.71 2.37
CA GLY A 212 -6.13 10.34 2.06
C GLY A 212 -5.53 9.60 3.26
N VAL A 213 -4.64 10.26 4.02
CA VAL A 213 -4.04 9.67 5.23
C VAL A 213 -5.10 9.38 6.30
N PHE A 214 -6.07 10.28 6.53
CA PHE A 214 -7.18 10.01 7.46
C PHE A 214 -8.04 8.83 7.02
N ILE A 215 -8.35 8.74 5.73
CA ILE A 215 -9.10 7.61 5.17
C ILE A 215 -8.32 6.31 5.36
N LEU A 216 -7.03 6.31 5.07
CA LEU A 216 -6.15 5.14 5.25
C LEU A 216 -6.07 4.73 6.72
N TRP A 217 -5.89 5.68 7.64
CA TRP A 217 -5.85 5.39 9.07
C TRP A 217 -7.16 4.77 9.56
N PHE A 218 -8.29 5.35 9.18
CA PHE A 218 -9.61 4.77 9.46
C PHE A 218 -9.73 3.34 8.90
N GLY A 219 -9.37 3.13 7.64
CA GLY A 219 -9.41 1.81 7.00
C GLY A 219 -8.48 0.79 7.66
N TRP A 220 -7.40 1.26 8.31
CA TRP A 220 -6.44 0.41 9.01
C TRP A 220 -7.01 -0.30 10.23
N PHE A 221 -8.04 0.24 10.85
CA PHE A 221 -8.79 -0.48 11.88
C PHE A 221 -9.49 -1.72 11.32
N GLY A 222 -9.99 -1.65 10.08
CA GLY A 222 -10.48 -2.82 9.35
C GLY A 222 -9.36 -3.72 8.87
N PHE A 223 -8.23 -3.15 8.43
CA PHE A 223 -7.07 -3.90 7.97
C PHE A 223 -6.48 -4.76 9.08
N ASN A 224 -6.14 -4.17 10.21
CA ASN A 224 -5.56 -4.87 11.36
C ASN A 224 -6.63 -5.57 12.20
N GLY A 225 -7.66 -4.85 12.63
CA GLY A 225 -8.73 -5.41 13.45
C GLY A 225 -9.53 -6.50 12.74
N GLY A 226 -9.86 -6.27 11.45
CA GLY A 226 -10.56 -7.24 10.62
C GLY A 226 -9.79 -8.54 10.40
N SER A 227 -8.46 -8.50 10.51
CA SER A 227 -7.59 -9.68 10.33
C SER A 227 -7.73 -10.73 11.44
N THR A 228 -8.47 -10.46 12.54
CA THR A 228 -8.92 -11.50 13.45
C THR A 228 -9.83 -12.51 12.76
N VAL A 229 -10.51 -12.12 11.69
CA VAL A 229 -11.53 -12.87 10.93
C VAL A 229 -12.57 -13.57 11.79
N CYS A 230 -12.67 -13.16 13.06
CA CYS A 230 -13.55 -13.69 14.08
C CYS A 230 -13.90 -12.57 15.06
N ALA A 231 -15.13 -12.55 15.59
CA ALA A 231 -15.63 -11.61 16.58
C ALA A 231 -16.40 -12.31 17.70
N THR A 232 -16.13 -13.60 17.91
CA THR A 232 -16.76 -14.41 18.95
C THR A 232 -15.73 -14.95 19.92
N GLY A 233 -16.07 -14.93 21.22
CA GLY A 233 -15.20 -15.32 22.32
C GLY A 233 -14.50 -14.13 22.98
N ASP A 234 -14.42 -14.16 24.32
CA ASP A 234 -13.88 -13.07 25.14
C ASP A 234 -12.41 -12.76 24.82
N ASP A 235 -11.61 -13.78 24.54
CA ASP A 235 -10.19 -13.61 24.17
C ASP A 235 -10.03 -12.90 22.84
N VAL A 236 -10.87 -13.24 21.84
CA VAL A 236 -10.88 -12.58 20.52
C VAL A 236 -11.31 -11.13 20.67
N LEU A 237 -12.39 -10.86 21.39
CA LEU A 237 -12.89 -9.50 21.62
C LEU A 237 -11.86 -8.64 22.36
N THR A 238 -11.17 -9.21 23.34
CA THR A 238 -10.08 -8.55 24.06
C THR A 238 -8.90 -8.25 23.13
N SER A 239 -8.52 -9.20 22.29
CA SER A 239 -7.47 -9.01 21.29
C SER A 239 -7.85 -7.93 20.26
N MET A 240 -9.09 -7.94 19.75
CA MET A 240 -9.58 -6.90 18.83
C MET A 240 -9.44 -5.51 19.43
N GLY A 241 -9.90 -5.32 20.66
CA GLY A 241 -9.76 -4.03 21.37
C GLY A 241 -8.29 -3.60 21.47
N ARG A 242 -7.39 -4.53 21.80
CA ARG A 242 -5.94 -4.27 21.86
C ARG A 242 -5.37 -3.93 20.50
N ILE A 243 -5.74 -4.62 19.42
CA ILE A 243 -5.28 -4.37 18.04
C ILE A 243 -5.64 -2.95 17.59
N PHE A 244 -6.85 -2.47 17.90
CA PHE A 244 -7.25 -1.09 17.61
C PHE A 244 -6.36 -0.08 18.33
N VAL A 245 -6.04 -0.34 19.61
CA VAL A 245 -5.20 0.56 20.41
C VAL A 245 -3.74 0.53 19.93
N THR A 246 -3.16 -0.64 19.68
CA THR A 246 -1.78 -0.77 19.18
C THR A 246 -1.62 -0.13 17.82
N THR A 247 -2.59 -0.32 16.91
CA THR A 247 -2.63 0.31 15.59
C THR A 247 -2.64 1.83 15.70
N ASN A 248 -3.57 2.38 16.50
CA ASN A 248 -3.69 3.82 16.70
C ASN A 248 -2.44 4.43 17.36
N MET A 249 -1.91 3.73 18.37
CA MET A 249 -0.75 4.23 19.13
C MET A 249 0.52 4.29 18.28
N ALA A 250 0.76 3.28 17.45
CA ALA A 250 1.91 3.28 16.55
C ALA A 250 1.82 4.39 15.50
N ALA A 251 0.64 4.61 14.91
CA ALA A 251 0.43 5.70 13.96
C ALA A 251 0.66 7.08 14.58
N ALA A 252 0.06 7.32 15.74
CA ALA A 252 0.16 8.61 16.43
C ALA A 252 1.59 8.91 16.89
N SER A 253 2.28 7.92 17.46
CA SER A 253 3.67 8.08 17.90
C SER A 253 4.64 8.26 16.73
N ALA A 254 4.43 7.57 15.62
CA ALA A 254 5.23 7.73 14.42
C ALA A 254 5.07 9.12 13.79
N ALA A 255 3.84 9.57 13.59
CA ALA A 255 3.57 10.93 13.10
C ALA A 255 4.23 11.99 13.99
N THR A 256 4.08 11.85 15.31
CA THR A 256 4.66 12.77 16.29
C THR A 256 6.19 12.76 16.24
N ALA A 257 6.82 11.59 16.18
CA ALA A 257 8.27 11.46 16.09
C ALA A 257 8.81 12.07 14.78
N THR A 258 8.13 11.82 13.65
CA THR A 258 8.46 12.40 12.35
C THR A 258 8.36 13.93 12.37
N MET A 259 7.28 14.46 12.94
CA MET A 259 7.09 15.90 13.07
C MET A 259 8.23 16.54 13.86
N PHE A 260 8.58 16.00 15.03
CA PHE A 260 9.68 16.54 15.84
C PHE A 260 11.03 16.40 15.15
N LEU A 261 11.31 15.25 14.51
CA LEU A 261 12.58 15.06 13.80
C LEU A 261 12.73 16.06 12.63
N THR A 262 11.68 16.23 11.81
CA THR A 262 11.71 17.20 10.71
C THR A 262 11.81 18.63 11.22
N TRP A 263 11.14 18.96 12.32
CA TRP A 263 11.28 20.28 12.94
C TRP A 263 12.71 20.57 13.40
N LEU A 264 13.33 19.63 14.10
CA LEU A 264 14.73 19.76 14.55
C LEU A 264 15.70 19.83 13.36
N ARG A 265 15.47 19.05 12.31
CA ARG A 265 16.38 18.89 11.18
C ARG A 265 16.26 20.01 10.15
N TYR A 266 15.04 20.46 9.88
CA TYR A 266 14.75 21.45 8.83
C TYR A 266 14.34 22.83 9.39
N GLY A 267 14.26 22.99 10.71
CA GLY A 267 13.84 24.23 11.36
C GLY A 267 12.34 24.48 11.36
N LYS A 268 11.56 23.68 10.64
CA LYS A 268 10.08 23.69 10.60
C LYS A 268 9.57 22.27 10.46
N PRO A 269 8.39 21.95 11.06
CA PRO A 269 7.78 20.64 10.87
C PRO A 269 7.30 20.49 9.42
N ASP A 270 7.67 19.38 8.78
CA ASP A 270 7.23 19.07 7.42
C ASP A 270 5.89 18.34 7.43
N VAL A 271 4.88 18.89 6.75
CA VAL A 271 3.53 18.34 6.75
C VAL A 271 3.46 17.03 5.98
N SER A 272 4.04 16.97 4.79
CA SER A 272 3.99 15.76 3.94
C SER A 272 4.73 14.60 4.58
N MET A 273 5.90 14.89 5.16
CA MET A 273 6.68 13.89 5.88
C MET A 273 5.96 13.40 7.14
N THR A 274 5.30 14.30 7.89
CA THR A 274 4.51 13.94 9.08
C THR A 274 3.33 13.03 8.72
N LEU A 275 2.65 13.29 7.60
CA LEU A 275 1.59 12.45 7.08
C LEU A 275 2.13 11.05 6.69
N ASN A 276 3.26 10.98 6.00
CA ASN A 276 3.95 9.73 5.70
C ASN A 276 4.44 9.03 6.99
N GLY A 277 4.79 9.78 8.03
CA GLY A 277 5.12 9.25 9.35
C GLY A 277 3.96 8.45 9.96
N ALA A 278 2.74 8.97 9.88
CA ALA A 278 1.56 8.23 10.33
C ALA A 278 1.41 6.90 9.57
N LEU A 279 1.53 6.92 8.24
CA LEU A 279 1.46 5.72 7.41
C LEU A 279 2.61 4.74 7.72
N ALA A 280 3.81 5.23 7.97
CA ALA A 280 4.96 4.40 8.36
C ALA A 280 4.70 3.66 9.68
N GLY A 281 4.10 4.32 10.67
CA GLY A 281 3.68 3.70 11.93
C GLY A 281 2.62 2.64 11.74
N LEU A 282 1.60 2.93 10.91
CA LEU A 282 0.55 1.98 10.54
C LEU A 282 1.12 0.73 9.86
N VAL A 283 2.00 0.91 8.89
CA VAL A 283 2.66 -0.19 8.18
C VAL A 283 3.53 -1.01 9.14
N ALA A 284 4.31 -0.36 9.98
CA ALA A 284 5.24 -1.06 10.88
C ALA A 284 4.53 -1.88 11.96
N ILE A 285 3.35 -1.44 12.44
CA ILE A 285 2.62 -2.18 13.47
C ILE A 285 1.82 -3.35 12.91
N THR A 286 1.54 -3.35 11.61
CA THR A 286 0.61 -4.29 10.96
C THR A 286 0.97 -5.76 11.16
N ALA A 287 2.26 -6.13 11.17
CA ALA A 287 2.69 -7.51 11.40
C ALA A 287 2.48 -7.98 12.84
N GLY A 288 2.60 -7.09 13.82
CA GLY A 288 2.62 -7.45 15.24
C GLY A 288 1.54 -6.78 16.07
N CYS A 289 0.52 -6.18 15.48
CA CYS A 289 -0.50 -5.44 16.19
C CYS A 289 -1.27 -6.28 17.24
N ASP A 290 -1.34 -7.58 17.01
CA ASP A 290 -1.91 -8.59 17.91
C ASP A 290 -0.91 -9.12 18.95
N ALA A 291 0.38 -9.11 18.62
CA ALA A 291 1.43 -9.80 19.38
C ALA A 291 2.19 -8.88 20.35
N VAL A 292 2.15 -7.56 20.14
CA VAL A 292 2.91 -6.61 20.98
C VAL A 292 2.04 -5.94 22.03
N SER A 293 2.68 -5.45 23.09
CA SER A 293 2.03 -4.61 24.10
C SER A 293 1.78 -3.20 23.58
N VAL A 294 0.85 -2.45 24.21
CA VAL A 294 0.59 -1.04 23.86
C VAL A 294 1.86 -0.17 23.99
N PRO A 295 2.67 -0.27 25.06
CA PRO A 295 3.97 0.39 25.10
C PRO A 295 4.93 -0.04 24.00
N GLY A 296 4.93 -1.33 23.64
CA GLY A 296 5.70 -1.86 22.50
C GLY A 296 5.29 -1.19 21.20
N ALA A 297 3.99 -1.09 20.92
CA ALA A 297 3.45 -0.41 19.74
C ALA A 297 3.84 1.07 19.68
N PHE A 298 3.81 1.77 20.83
CA PHE A 298 4.27 3.16 20.93
C PHE A 298 5.76 3.30 20.51
N VAL A 299 6.62 2.41 20.98
CA VAL A 299 8.06 2.43 20.63
C VAL A 299 8.28 2.05 19.17
N ILE A 300 7.56 1.04 18.66
CA ILE A 300 7.59 0.66 17.23
C ILE A 300 7.23 1.87 16.35
N GLY A 301 6.18 2.62 16.73
CA GLY A 301 5.80 3.84 16.03
C GLY A 301 6.90 4.90 16.05
N ILE A 302 7.52 5.17 17.20
CA ILE A 302 8.67 6.11 17.27
C ILE A 302 9.78 5.66 16.32
N ILE A 303 10.16 4.39 16.34
CA ILE A 303 11.22 3.86 15.47
C ILE A 303 10.85 4.06 14.00
N ALA A 304 9.63 3.70 13.61
CA ALA A 304 9.15 3.87 12.24
C ALA A 304 9.14 5.34 11.81
N GLY A 305 8.67 6.25 12.70
CA GLY A 305 8.64 7.69 12.46
C GLY A 305 10.00 8.34 12.30
N LEU A 306 11.04 7.79 12.93
CA LEU A 306 12.42 8.23 12.73
C LEU A 306 13.00 7.65 11.43
N VAL A 307 12.79 6.35 11.20
CA VAL A 307 13.34 5.63 10.04
C VAL A 307 12.78 6.17 8.72
N ILE A 308 11.49 6.55 8.66
CA ILE A 308 10.89 7.06 7.42
C ILE A 308 11.60 8.30 6.89
N VAL A 309 12.02 9.23 7.76
CA VAL A 309 12.71 10.45 7.34
C VAL A 309 14.04 10.12 6.67
N PHE A 310 14.84 9.25 7.30
CA PHE A 310 16.13 8.85 6.73
C PHE A 310 15.99 7.98 5.50
N ALA A 311 14.95 7.14 5.43
CA ALA A 311 14.69 6.30 4.26
C ALA A 311 14.31 7.15 3.03
N VAL A 312 13.44 8.14 3.19
CA VAL A 312 13.09 9.07 2.10
C VAL A 312 14.31 9.84 1.63
N GLU A 313 15.11 10.41 2.55
CA GLU A 313 16.34 11.11 2.20
C GLU A 313 17.34 10.19 1.48
N PHE A 314 17.48 8.95 1.94
CA PHE A 314 18.37 7.97 1.33
C PHE A 314 17.98 7.67 -0.11
N PHE A 315 16.70 7.35 -0.38
CA PHE A 315 16.25 7.05 -1.74
C PHE A 315 16.36 8.27 -2.64
N ASP A 316 15.96 9.43 -2.15
CA ASP A 316 15.96 10.66 -2.94
C ASP A 316 17.36 11.18 -3.25
N GLN A 317 18.22 11.28 -2.24
CA GLN A 317 19.50 11.98 -2.36
C GLN A 317 20.68 11.05 -2.66
N ILE A 318 20.69 9.83 -2.10
CA ILE A 318 21.82 8.90 -2.20
C ILE A 318 21.59 7.86 -3.28
N ALA A 319 20.49 7.09 -3.18
CA ALA A 319 20.17 6.05 -4.16
C ALA A 319 19.69 6.62 -5.50
N ARG A 320 19.23 7.87 -5.52
CA ARG A 320 18.69 8.60 -6.68
C ARG A 320 17.55 7.83 -7.35
N ILE A 321 16.63 7.39 -6.52
CA ILE A 321 15.40 6.74 -6.95
C ILE A 321 14.25 7.69 -6.64
N ASP A 322 13.62 8.21 -7.69
CA ASP A 322 12.52 9.16 -7.57
C ASP A 322 11.22 8.44 -7.20
N ASP A 323 10.81 8.64 -5.97
CA ASP A 323 9.56 8.13 -5.39
C ASP A 323 8.66 9.31 -5.02
N PRO A 324 7.70 9.68 -5.86
CA PRO A 324 6.89 10.88 -5.69
C PRO A 324 6.12 10.97 -4.37
N VAL A 325 5.70 9.84 -3.83
CA VAL A 325 4.84 9.80 -2.64
C VAL A 325 5.47 9.13 -1.41
N GLY A 326 6.70 8.60 -1.56
CA GLY A 326 7.39 7.90 -0.49
C GLY A 326 6.94 6.45 -0.29
N ALA A 327 6.33 5.82 -1.29
CA ALA A 327 5.80 4.46 -1.20
C ALA A 327 6.87 3.42 -0.85
N ILE A 328 8.08 3.55 -1.39
CA ILE A 328 9.22 2.65 -1.10
C ILE A 328 9.58 2.71 0.38
N SER A 329 9.70 3.92 0.91
CA SER A 329 10.10 4.15 2.31
C SER A 329 8.99 3.75 3.29
N VAL A 330 7.74 4.13 3.01
CA VAL A 330 6.58 3.81 3.85
C VAL A 330 6.31 2.30 3.84
N HIS A 331 6.18 1.69 2.67
CA HIS A 331 5.71 0.31 2.57
C HIS A 331 6.84 -0.71 2.51
N GLY A 332 7.91 -0.42 1.75
CA GLY A 332 9.05 -1.33 1.64
C GLY A 332 9.90 -1.37 2.90
N VAL A 333 10.41 -0.20 3.31
CA VAL A 333 11.32 -0.11 4.46
C VAL A 333 10.58 -0.33 5.77
N CYS A 334 9.49 0.40 6.02
CA CYS A 334 8.76 0.26 7.29
C CYS A 334 7.97 -1.05 7.37
N GLY A 335 7.61 -1.68 6.23
CA GLY A 335 7.04 -3.03 6.22
C GLY A 335 8.05 -4.10 6.66
N ALA A 336 9.23 -4.08 6.09
CA ALA A 336 10.33 -4.96 6.52
C ALA A 336 10.71 -4.71 7.99
N LEU A 337 10.87 -3.45 8.37
CA LEU A 337 11.20 -3.04 9.73
C LEU A 337 10.15 -3.54 10.74
N GLY A 338 8.87 -3.31 10.47
CA GLY A 338 7.79 -3.70 11.36
C GLY A 338 7.74 -5.21 11.59
N THR A 339 7.92 -5.98 10.53
CA THR A 339 8.01 -7.45 10.63
C THR A 339 9.20 -7.90 11.46
N LEU A 340 10.37 -7.27 11.31
CA LEU A 340 11.54 -7.56 12.15
C LEU A 340 11.29 -7.20 13.62
N LEU A 341 10.59 -6.07 13.87
CA LEU A 341 10.28 -5.62 15.21
C LEU A 341 9.28 -6.53 15.95
N VAL A 342 8.52 -7.39 15.26
CA VAL A 342 7.77 -8.48 15.91
C VAL A 342 8.75 -9.40 16.66
N GLY A 343 9.84 -9.81 16.03
CA GLY A 343 10.86 -10.65 16.67
C GLY A 343 11.51 -10.02 17.91
N VAL A 344 11.41 -8.70 18.04
CA VAL A 344 11.95 -7.94 19.18
C VAL A 344 10.89 -7.70 20.25
N PHE A 345 9.69 -7.24 19.86
CA PHE A 345 8.66 -6.70 20.76
C PHE A 345 7.47 -7.61 21.01
N ALA A 346 7.36 -8.78 20.36
CA ALA A 346 6.28 -9.72 20.67
C ALA A 346 6.35 -10.14 22.15
N VAL A 347 5.18 -10.11 22.82
CA VAL A 347 5.09 -10.48 24.24
C VAL A 347 5.46 -11.96 24.41
N ASP A 348 5.02 -12.80 23.47
CA ASP A 348 5.38 -14.20 23.42
C ASP A 348 6.48 -14.41 22.38
N GLY A 349 7.63 -14.91 22.81
CA GLY A 349 8.76 -15.26 21.94
C GLY A 349 9.63 -14.10 21.48
N GLY A 350 9.31 -12.85 21.82
CA GLY A 350 10.11 -11.69 21.45
C GLY A 350 11.39 -11.55 22.29
N LEU A 351 12.43 -11.00 21.66
CA LEU A 351 13.77 -10.84 22.27
C LEU A 351 13.72 -10.08 23.60
N LEU A 352 12.96 -9.01 23.70
CA LEU A 352 12.84 -8.18 24.90
C LEU A 352 12.04 -8.85 26.03
N TYR A 353 11.28 -9.87 25.73
CA TYR A 353 10.48 -10.63 26.70
C TYR A 353 11.09 -11.99 27.05
N GLY A 354 12.36 -12.21 26.70
CA GLY A 354 13.10 -13.41 27.06
C GLY A 354 12.90 -14.60 26.13
N GLY A 355 12.27 -14.43 24.98
CA GLY A 355 12.07 -15.49 23.97
C GLY A 355 13.31 -15.81 23.14
N GLY A 356 14.46 -15.15 23.39
CA GLY A 356 15.68 -15.36 22.62
C GLY A 356 15.60 -14.77 21.20
N SER A 357 16.48 -15.21 20.32
CA SER A 357 16.59 -14.69 18.95
C SER A 357 15.83 -15.50 17.91
N GLU A 358 15.16 -16.57 18.30
CA GLU A 358 14.53 -17.52 17.35
C GLU A 358 13.47 -16.84 16.48
N LEU A 359 12.50 -16.16 17.11
CA LEU A 359 11.47 -15.45 16.37
C LEU A 359 12.07 -14.36 15.46
N LEU A 360 13.07 -13.62 15.94
CA LEU A 360 13.74 -12.59 15.12
C LEU A 360 14.42 -13.18 13.88
N ILE A 361 15.05 -14.35 14.01
CA ILE A 361 15.67 -15.06 12.88
C ILE A 361 14.62 -15.53 11.89
N ILE A 362 13.49 -16.05 12.35
CA ILE A 362 12.37 -16.44 11.51
C ILE A 362 11.83 -15.23 10.74
N GLN A 363 11.60 -14.11 11.43
CA GLN A 363 11.14 -12.88 10.80
C GLN A 363 12.14 -12.36 9.76
N ALA A 364 13.43 -12.35 10.06
CA ALA A 364 14.47 -11.95 9.14
C ALA A 364 14.55 -12.87 7.89
N THR A 365 14.37 -14.17 8.09
CA THR A 365 14.32 -15.15 6.99
C THR A 365 13.15 -14.86 6.04
N GLY A 366 11.95 -14.65 6.60
CA GLY A 366 10.76 -14.37 5.79
C GLY A 366 10.87 -13.04 5.05
N VAL A 367 11.31 -11.98 5.73
CA VAL A 367 11.56 -10.67 5.08
C VAL A 367 12.55 -10.80 3.93
N ALA A 368 13.67 -11.48 4.13
CA ALA A 368 14.69 -11.68 3.10
C ALA A 368 14.16 -12.51 1.92
N ALA A 369 13.44 -13.59 2.20
CA ALA A 369 12.87 -14.47 1.18
C ALA A 369 11.84 -13.76 0.30
N VAL A 370 10.89 -13.05 0.92
CA VAL A 370 9.85 -12.31 0.20
C VAL A 370 10.46 -11.15 -0.58
N ALA A 371 11.40 -10.40 0.01
CA ALA A 371 12.10 -9.32 -0.69
C ALA A 371 12.88 -9.82 -1.91
N ALA A 372 13.58 -10.96 -1.78
CA ALA A 372 14.29 -11.59 -2.88
C ALA A 372 13.34 -12.06 -3.99
N TYR A 373 12.26 -12.75 -3.63
CA TYR A 373 11.26 -13.21 -4.58
C TYR A 373 10.65 -12.05 -5.37
N ILE A 374 10.13 -11.05 -4.69
CA ILE A 374 9.49 -9.89 -5.34
C ILE A 374 10.52 -9.12 -6.16
N GLY A 375 11.72 -8.89 -5.61
CA GLY A 375 12.81 -8.19 -6.29
C GLY A 375 13.20 -8.85 -7.62
N ILE A 376 13.37 -10.17 -7.61
CA ILE A 376 13.74 -10.93 -8.82
C ILE A 376 12.59 -10.93 -9.82
N VAL A 377 11.38 -11.34 -9.40
CA VAL A 377 10.25 -11.51 -10.31
C VAL A 377 9.82 -10.17 -10.91
N MET A 378 9.73 -9.11 -10.11
CA MET A 378 9.37 -7.78 -10.62
C MET A 378 10.45 -7.19 -11.51
N THR A 379 11.74 -7.47 -11.25
CA THR A 379 12.81 -7.05 -12.16
C THR A 379 12.65 -7.69 -13.53
N LEU A 380 12.36 -8.98 -13.60
CA LEU A 380 12.14 -9.68 -14.86
C LEU A 380 10.91 -9.12 -15.59
N ILE A 381 9.80 -8.95 -14.89
CA ILE A 381 8.55 -8.41 -15.46
C ILE A 381 8.76 -7.00 -16.01
N PHE A 382 9.29 -6.09 -15.20
CA PHE A 382 9.49 -4.72 -15.66
C PHE A 382 10.51 -4.62 -16.80
N GLN A 383 11.55 -5.43 -16.81
CA GLN A 383 12.49 -5.48 -17.94
C GLN A 383 11.85 -6.03 -19.22
N ILE A 384 10.97 -7.03 -19.12
CA ILE A 384 10.23 -7.55 -20.27
C ILE A 384 9.27 -6.47 -20.79
N LEU A 385 8.51 -5.85 -19.92
CA LEU A 385 7.57 -4.79 -20.31
C LEU A 385 8.29 -3.58 -20.91
N ASP A 386 9.44 -3.19 -20.36
CA ASP A 386 10.23 -2.09 -20.88
C ASP A 386 10.76 -2.37 -22.30
N LYS A 387 11.27 -3.58 -22.54
CA LYS A 387 11.82 -3.99 -23.85
C LYS A 387 10.75 -4.26 -24.91
N THR A 388 9.51 -4.55 -24.51
CA THR A 388 8.43 -4.92 -25.45
C THR A 388 7.50 -3.75 -25.75
N ILE A 389 6.94 -3.14 -24.71
CA ILE A 389 5.92 -2.10 -24.82
C ILE A 389 6.50 -0.71 -24.46
N GLY A 390 7.59 -0.71 -23.67
CA GLY A 390 8.18 0.47 -23.05
C GLY A 390 7.39 0.89 -21.80
N LEU A 391 8.06 1.02 -20.66
CA LEU A 391 7.43 1.40 -19.38
C LEU A 391 7.02 2.87 -19.34
N ARG A 392 7.90 3.74 -19.88
CA ARG A 392 7.78 5.18 -19.74
C ARG A 392 7.04 5.81 -20.92
N VAL A 393 6.27 6.82 -20.62
CA VAL A 393 5.70 7.74 -21.61
C VAL A 393 6.80 8.56 -22.30
N SER A 394 6.51 9.18 -23.44
CA SER A 394 7.47 10.07 -24.10
C SER A 394 7.73 11.34 -23.28
N THR A 395 8.86 11.99 -23.52
CA THR A 395 9.20 13.29 -22.89
C THR A 395 8.10 14.32 -23.07
N ARG A 396 7.46 14.35 -24.24
CA ARG A 396 6.37 15.29 -24.55
C ARG A 396 5.15 15.02 -23.66
N GLU A 397 4.73 13.77 -23.56
CA GLU A 397 3.60 13.34 -22.73
C GLU A 397 3.84 13.61 -21.24
N GLU A 398 5.06 13.34 -20.73
CA GLU A 398 5.41 13.63 -19.34
C GLU A 398 5.40 15.13 -19.03
N ILE A 399 5.83 15.97 -19.98
CA ILE A 399 5.79 17.43 -19.83
C ILE A 399 4.34 17.95 -19.90
N ALA A 400 3.53 17.47 -20.85
CA ALA A 400 2.14 17.86 -20.99
C ALA A 400 1.27 17.42 -19.79
N GLY A 401 1.50 16.21 -19.30
CA GLY A 401 0.72 15.57 -18.24
C GLY A 401 -0.11 14.42 -18.77
N LEU A 402 -0.24 13.38 -17.93
CA LEU A 402 -0.85 12.11 -18.34
C LEU A 402 -2.38 12.18 -18.42
N ASP A 403 -3.00 13.18 -17.80
CA ASP A 403 -4.46 13.38 -17.87
C ASP A 403 -4.88 13.64 -19.32
N MET A 404 -4.17 14.52 -20.01
CA MET A 404 -4.45 14.85 -21.41
C MET A 404 -4.07 13.71 -22.36
N GLU A 405 -2.85 13.19 -22.23
CA GLU A 405 -2.28 12.29 -23.23
C GLU A 405 -2.81 10.85 -23.11
N GLU A 406 -3.05 10.36 -21.88
CA GLU A 406 -3.52 8.98 -21.65
C GLU A 406 -5.06 8.89 -21.54
N HIS A 407 -5.75 9.98 -21.18
CA HIS A 407 -7.19 9.95 -20.90
C HIS A 407 -8.00 11.01 -21.64
N GLY A 408 -7.37 11.91 -22.39
CA GLY A 408 -8.06 12.99 -23.10
C GLY A 408 -8.71 14.02 -22.18
N LEU A 409 -8.26 14.10 -20.92
CA LEU A 409 -8.77 15.05 -19.94
C LEU A 409 -7.99 16.35 -20.02
N ALA A 410 -8.63 17.45 -20.37
CA ALA A 410 -8.00 18.77 -20.36
C ALA A 410 -7.51 19.17 -18.97
N SER A 411 -8.28 18.85 -17.93
CA SER A 411 -7.91 18.97 -16.52
C SER A 411 -8.88 18.16 -15.67
N SER A 412 -8.40 17.58 -14.57
CA SER A 412 -9.26 17.02 -13.51
C SER A 412 -9.97 18.10 -12.69
N TYR A 413 -9.60 19.37 -12.88
CA TYR A 413 -10.13 20.56 -12.22
C TYR A 413 -10.70 21.55 -13.24
N ALA A 414 -11.45 21.06 -14.22
CA ALA A 414 -11.95 21.86 -15.35
C ALA A 414 -12.72 23.13 -14.93
N ASP A 415 -13.43 23.09 -13.83
CA ASP A 415 -14.20 24.24 -13.31
C ASP A 415 -13.32 25.41 -12.81
N PHE A 416 -12.03 25.16 -12.59
CA PHE A 416 -11.06 26.19 -12.22
C PHE A 416 -10.23 26.70 -13.40
N MET A 417 -10.40 26.09 -14.57
CA MET A 417 -9.75 26.51 -15.81
C MET A 417 -10.73 27.35 -16.60
N PRO A 418 -10.41 28.62 -16.95
CA PRO A 418 -11.24 29.38 -17.86
C PRO A 418 -11.42 28.61 -19.17
N ALA A 419 -12.65 28.39 -19.59
CA ALA A 419 -12.89 27.79 -20.90
C ALA A 419 -12.23 28.65 -21.99
N ALA A 420 -11.61 28.00 -22.97
CA ALA A 420 -10.94 28.74 -24.05
C ALA A 420 -11.88 29.74 -24.77
N GLU A 421 -13.18 29.49 -24.71
CA GLU A 421 -14.23 30.37 -25.25
C GLU A 421 -14.39 31.67 -24.46
N ASP A 422 -14.05 31.69 -23.17
CA ASP A 422 -14.11 32.91 -22.34
C ASP A 422 -13.03 33.95 -22.71
N PHE A 423 -11.99 33.54 -23.46
CA PHE A 423 -10.92 34.40 -23.92
C PHE A 423 -11.23 35.07 -25.26
N HIS A 424 -12.22 34.64 -26.03
CA HIS A 424 -12.55 35.24 -27.34
C HIS A 424 -13.29 36.57 -27.24
N GLY A 425 -13.76 36.97 -26.07
CA GLY A 425 -14.46 38.24 -25.86
C GLY A 425 -13.62 39.43 -25.36
N ALA A 426 -12.37 39.21 -24.94
CA ALA A 426 -11.62 40.22 -24.17
C ALA A 426 -10.21 40.56 -24.70
N VAL A 427 -9.76 40.02 -25.80
CA VAL A 427 -8.41 40.35 -26.34
C VAL A 427 -8.53 41.02 -27.72
N THR A 428 -8.79 42.31 -27.75
CA THR A 428 -8.19 43.17 -28.76
C THR A 428 -6.68 43.12 -28.48
N ALA A 429 -5.92 42.76 -29.52
CA ALA A 429 -4.49 42.60 -29.49
C ALA A 429 -3.77 43.81 -28.85
N GLN A 430 -3.37 43.68 -27.61
CA GLN A 430 -2.33 44.48 -26.99
C GLN A 430 -1.70 43.62 -25.85
N GLU A 431 -0.52 43.12 -26.16
CA GLU A 431 0.52 42.65 -25.24
C GLU A 431 0.10 41.67 -24.13
N ALA A 432 0.11 40.39 -24.45
CA ALA A 432 0.26 39.38 -23.42
C ALA A 432 1.66 39.54 -22.82
N PRO A 433 1.79 39.85 -21.51
CA PRO A 433 3.07 39.69 -20.84
C PRO A 433 3.43 38.22 -20.91
N ALA A 434 4.68 37.94 -21.30
CA ALA A 434 5.24 36.60 -21.23
C ALA A 434 5.00 36.06 -19.81
N LEU A 435 4.05 35.16 -19.67
CA LEU A 435 3.89 34.35 -18.43
C LEU A 435 5.20 33.62 -18.25
N SER A 436 5.97 34.08 -17.26
CA SER A 436 7.18 33.42 -16.86
C SER A 436 6.80 32.01 -16.41
N LEU A 437 7.37 31.03 -17.08
CA LEU A 437 7.32 29.59 -16.76
C LEU A 437 8.07 29.26 -15.45
N ILE A 438 8.02 30.15 -14.45
CA ILE A 438 8.73 29.99 -13.19
C ILE A 438 7.71 30.11 -12.08
N HIS A 439 6.84 29.13 -11.92
CA HIS A 439 6.12 28.80 -10.69
C HIS A 439 5.19 27.61 -10.95
N ILE A 440 5.78 26.44 -11.21
CA ILE A 440 5.12 25.15 -10.98
C ILE A 440 6.16 24.20 -10.38
#